data_faf8fe2f757f149f4b939d7b0c177457
#
_entry.id   faf8fe2f757f149f4b939d7b0c177457
#
_cell.length_a   1.000
_cell.length_b   1.000
_cell.length_c   1.000
_cell.angle_alpha   90.00
_cell.angle_beta   90.00
_cell.angle_gamma   90.00
#
_symmetry.space_group_name_H-M   'P 1'
#
loop_
_entity.id
_entity.type
_entity.pdbx_description
1 polymer ?
#
loop_
_entity_poly.entity_id
_entity_poly.type
_entity_poly.pdbx_seq_one_letter_code
_entity_poly.pdbx_strand_id
1 'polypeptide(L)'
;NRIPVSLKIFLLSLAIIDDLGAVLVIALYYTEVISYIHLLYAFITFILLMILNYFNIRIISIYIFAGIFLWYFILHSGIHTTIAGVILASTIPFKIGKKNFSPLRYLESKIHPWSAFVILPLFAFFNSDINLDLVSISTLSNTVPLGIMLGLVLGKPIGISAITYMAVKFNLCNLPSSITIYDIIGVSFLCGIGFTMSLFIDTLAFEPVNDMVNFGQQYSKSGIFFGSIVSGIIGYIILKIRIRKDV
;
A
#
# COMPACT_ATOMS: atom_id res chain seq x y z
N ASN A 1 -21.75 -11.47 0.78
CA ASN A 1 -22.03 -11.84 -0.63
C ASN A 1 -22.97 -10.86 -1.37
N ARG A 2 -23.04 -9.60 -0.91
CA ARG A 2 -23.91 -8.58 -1.53
C ARG A 2 -23.18 -7.63 -2.50
N ILE A 3 -21.85 -7.67 -2.51
CA ILE A 3 -21.01 -6.81 -3.35
C ILE A 3 -20.58 -7.58 -4.60
N PRO A 4 -20.74 -7.02 -5.83
CA PRO A 4 -20.26 -7.64 -7.07
C PRO A 4 -18.78 -8.02 -7.00
N VAL A 5 -18.44 -9.19 -7.56
CA VAL A 5 -17.05 -9.68 -7.57
C VAL A 5 -16.13 -8.72 -8.32
N SER A 6 -16.61 -8.12 -9.40
CA SER A 6 -15.87 -7.14 -10.18
C SER A 6 -15.49 -5.88 -9.37
N LEU A 7 -16.35 -5.44 -8.45
CA LEU A 7 -16.04 -4.31 -7.57
C LEU A 7 -14.96 -4.66 -6.54
N LYS A 8 -14.95 -5.91 -6.05
CA LYS A 8 -13.88 -6.40 -5.17
C LYS A 8 -12.54 -6.50 -5.90
N ILE A 9 -12.56 -6.97 -7.15
CA ILE A 9 -11.36 -7.03 -7.99
C ILE A 9 -10.82 -5.63 -8.24
N PHE A 10 -11.70 -4.67 -8.55
CA PHE A 10 -11.32 -3.27 -8.74
C PHE A 10 -10.64 -2.70 -7.49
N LEU A 11 -11.27 -2.88 -6.31
CA LEU A 11 -10.70 -2.43 -5.02
C LEU A 11 -9.33 -3.06 -4.75
N LEU A 12 -9.22 -4.39 -4.95
CA LEU A 12 -7.96 -5.10 -4.71
C LEU A 12 -6.86 -4.64 -5.67
N SER A 13 -7.18 -4.49 -6.95
CA SER A 13 -6.21 -4.01 -7.95
C SER A 13 -5.75 -2.59 -7.64
N LEU A 14 -6.67 -1.72 -7.24
CA LEU A 14 -6.35 -0.34 -6.86
C LEU A 14 -5.47 -0.30 -5.62
N ALA A 15 -5.78 -1.11 -4.59
CA ALA A 15 -4.97 -1.18 -3.37
C ALA A 15 -3.52 -1.64 -3.68
N ILE A 16 -3.34 -2.64 -4.54
CA ILE A 16 -2.01 -3.11 -4.94
C ILE A 16 -1.24 -2.01 -5.68
N ILE A 17 -1.88 -1.27 -6.58
CA ILE A 17 -1.25 -0.19 -7.34
C ILE A 17 -0.93 1.00 -6.42
N ASP A 18 -1.79 1.33 -5.48
CA ASP A 18 -1.58 2.39 -4.49
C ASP A 18 -0.37 2.08 -3.61
N ASP A 19 -0.27 0.85 -3.09
CA ASP A 19 0.87 0.40 -2.29
C ASP A 19 2.18 0.41 -3.09
N LEU A 20 2.14 -0.08 -4.35
CA LEU A 20 3.30 -0.05 -5.23
C LEU A 20 3.73 1.39 -5.55
N GLY A 21 2.77 2.27 -5.81
CA GLY A 21 3.00 3.70 -6.02
C GLY A 21 3.63 4.37 -4.81
N ALA A 22 3.15 4.05 -3.61
CA ALA A 22 3.71 4.56 -2.36
C ALA A 22 5.17 4.11 -2.16
N VAL A 23 5.48 2.83 -2.42
CA VAL A 23 6.87 2.31 -2.37
C VAL A 23 7.78 3.06 -3.34
N LEU A 24 7.30 3.38 -4.56
CA LEU A 24 8.08 4.16 -5.53
C LEU A 24 8.30 5.60 -5.07
N VAL A 25 7.29 6.25 -4.52
CA VAL A 25 7.42 7.61 -3.96
C VAL A 25 8.43 7.62 -2.81
N ILE A 26 8.33 6.67 -1.90
CA ILE A 26 9.29 6.52 -0.78
C ILE A 26 10.70 6.38 -1.32
N ALA A 27 10.91 5.53 -2.32
CA ALA A 27 12.21 5.30 -2.91
C ALA A 27 12.82 6.53 -3.60
N LEU A 28 11.97 7.41 -4.15
CA LEU A 28 12.44 8.60 -4.87
C LEU A 28 12.70 9.79 -3.94
N TYR A 29 11.86 9.97 -2.90
CA TYR A 29 11.87 11.18 -2.08
C TYR A 29 12.51 10.99 -0.70
N TYR A 30 12.55 9.76 -0.18
CA TYR A 30 13.08 9.43 1.15
C TYR A 30 14.34 8.58 1.07
N THR A 31 15.09 8.69 -0.03
CA THR A 31 16.39 8.06 -0.18
C THR A 31 17.45 8.95 0.45
N GLU A 32 18.22 8.39 1.36
CA GLU A 32 19.38 9.03 1.99
C GLU A 32 20.60 9.05 1.06
N VAL A 33 21.80 9.18 1.63
CA VAL A 33 23.05 9.17 0.87
C VAL A 33 23.26 7.81 0.20
N ILE A 34 23.30 7.80 -1.14
CA ILE A 34 23.41 6.57 -1.94
C ILE A 34 24.83 6.00 -1.88
N SER A 35 24.95 4.75 -1.43
CA SER A 35 26.17 3.96 -1.53
C SER A 35 26.18 3.16 -2.83
N TYR A 36 26.93 3.61 -3.82
CA TYR A 36 27.01 2.98 -5.14
C TYR A 36 27.56 1.54 -5.09
N ILE A 37 28.43 1.23 -4.12
CA ILE A 37 28.99 -0.12 -3.95
C ILE A 37 27.90 -1.11 -3.54
N HIS A 38 27.07 -0.77 -2.56
CA HIS A 38 25.97 -1.63 -2.12
C HIS A 38 24.87 -1.73 -3.19
N LEU A 39 24.64 -0.66 -3.92
CA LEU A 39 23.72 -0.67 -5.07
C LEU A 39 24.20 -1.62 -6.17
N LEU A 40 25.52 -1.65 -6.44
CA LEU A 40 26.11 -2.60 -7.39
C LEU A 40 25.91 -4.06 -6.91
N TYR A 41 26.13 -4.35 -5.64
CA TYR A 41 25.89 -5.70 -5.10
C TYR A 41 24.40 -6.08 -5.14
N ALA A 42 23.49 -5.15 -4.86
CA ALA A 42 22.05 -5.36 -5.02
C ALA A 42 21.70 -5.67 -6.48
N PHE A 43 22.29 -4.95 -7.44
CA PHE A 43 22.08 -5.18 -8.86
C PHE A 43 22.62 -6.55 -9.32
N ILE A 44 23.79 -6.96 -8.85
CA ILE A 44 24.35 -8.30 -9.13
C ILE A 44 23.42 -9.38 -8.58
N THR A 45 22.90 -9.20 -7.36
CA THR A 45 21.95 -10.14 -6.74
C THR A 45 20.63 -10.19 -7.52
N PHE A 46 20.16 -9.06 -8.02
CA PHE A 46 18.98 -9.00 -8.89
C PHE A 46 19.21 -9.78 -10.20
N ILE A 47 20.36 -9.62 -10.85
CA ILE A 47 20.71 -10.40 -12.04
C ILE A 47 20.74 -11.89 -11.73
N LEU A 48 21.32 -12.29 -10.59
CA LEU A 48 21.29 -13.68 -10.16
C LEU A 48 19.86 -14.22 -10.01
N LEU A 49 18.97 -13.46 -9.39
CA LEU A 49 17.55 -13.81 -9.26
C LEU A 49 16.86 -13.93 -10.63
N MET A 50 17.16 -13.04 -11.57
CA MET A 50 16.65 -13.13 -12.95
C MET A 50 17.15 -14.38 -13.68
N ILE A 51 18.41 -14.77 -13.48
CA ILE A 51 18.99 -16.01 -14.02
C ILE A 51 18.27 -17.23 -13.43
N LEU A 52 18.03 -17.26 -12.12
CA LEU A 52 17.28 -18.31 -11.46
C LEU A 52 15.85 -18.43 -12.03
N ASN A 53 15.19 -17.31 -12.29
CA ASN A 53 13.88 -17.26 -12.94
C ASN A 53 13.96 -17.83 -14.37
N TYR A 54 14.93 -17.39 -15.17
CA TYR A 54 15.09 -17.85 -16.55
C TYR A 54 15.27 -19.36 -16.64
N PHE A 55 16.02 -19.97 -15.72
CA PHE A 55 16.18 -21.42 -15.62
C PHE A 55 14.98 -22.11 -14.98
N ASN A 56 13.91 -21.38 -14.64
CA ASN A 56 12.70 -21.92 -14.03
C ASN A 56 12.95 -22.76 -12.77
N ILE A 57 13.89 -22.33 -11.91
CA ILE A 57 14.19 -23.01 -10.66
C ILE A 57 12.98 -22.94 -9.73
N ARG A 58 12.53 -24.11 -9.21
CA ARG A 58 11.29 -24.23 -8.42
C ARG A 58 11.51 -24.10 -6.92
N ILE A 59 12.76 -24.11 -6.49
CA ILE A 59 13.14 -24.16 -5.07
C ILE A 59 13.02 -22.75 -4.48
N ILE A 60 11.91 -22.49 -3.77
CA ILE A 60 11.61 -21.19 -3.18
C ILE A 60 12.69 -20.74 -2.19
N SER A 61 13.27 -21.70 -1.44
CA SER A 61 14.32 -21.37 -0.45
C SER A 61 15.53 -20.66 -1.06
N ILE A 62 15.87 -20.95 -2.33
CA ILE A 62 16.98 -20.27 -3.02
C ILE A 62 16.63 -18.80 -3.27
N TYR A 63 15.39 -18.52 -3.69
CA TYR A 63 14.92 -17.14 -3.88
C TYR A 63 14.88 -16.36 -2.56
N ILE A 64 14.41 -17.00 -1.47
CA ILE A 64 14.37 -16.36 -0.15
C ILE A 64 15.81 -16.05 0.32
N PHE A 65 16.73 -17.01 0.17
CA PHE A 65 18.11 -16.81 0.56
C PHE A 65 18.78 -15.68 -0.23
N ALA A 66 18.65 -15.67 -1.54
CA ALA A 66 19.14 -14.58 -2.38
C ALA A 66 18.40 -13.25 -2.08
N GLY A 67 17.11 -13.32 -1.73
CA GLY A 67 16.31 -12.17 -1.30
C GLY A 67 16.80 -11.52 -0.01
N ILE A 68 17.32 -12.29 0.95
CA ILE A 68 17.94 -11.77 2.16
C ILE A 68 19.19 -10.95 1.82
N PHE A 69 20.03 -11.42 0.89
CA PHE A 69 21.18 -10.64 0.42
C PHE A 69 20.76 -9.38 -0.33
N LEU A 70 19.75 -9.49 -1.20
CA LEU A 70 19.18 -8.33 -1.89
C LEU A 70 18.69 -7.29 -0.88
N TRP A 71 17.93 -7.70 0.11
CA TRP A 71 17.45 -6.83 1.19
C TRP A 71 18.60 -6.18 1.96
N TYR A 72 19.61 -6.96 2.33
CA TYR A 72 20.78 -6.46 3.05
C TYR A 72 21.55 -5.39 2.23
N PHE A 73 21.77 -5.63 0.94
CA PHE A 73 22.47 -4.66 0.10
C PHE A 73 21.64 -3.42 -0.17
N ILE A 74 20.32 -3.54 -0.34
CA ILE A 74 19.43 -2.38 -0.47
C ILE A 74 19.40 -1.57 0.82
N LEU A 75 19.36 -2.21 1.99
CA LEU A 75 19.43 -1.54 3.29
C LEU A 75 20.66 -0.64 3.41
N HIS A 76 21.84 -1.12 2.98
CA HIS A 76 23.09 -0.37 3.06
C HIS A 76 23.32 0.55 1.83
N SER A 77 22.45 0.51 0.84
CA SER A 77 22.55 1.39 -0.32
C SER A 77 21.96 2.78 -0.11
N GLY A 78 21.23 3.01 0.99
CA GLY A 78 20.48 4.23 1.28
C GLY A 78 19.07 4.26 0.64
N ILE A 79 18.75 3.26 -0.19
CA ILE A 79 17.40 3.11 -0.75
C ILE A 79 16.50 2.38 0.24
N HIS A 80 15.23 2.78 0.31
CA HIS A 80 14.30 2.16 1.24
C HIS A 80 14.10 0.66 0.97
N THR A 81 14.21 -0.16 2.03
CA THR A 81 14.26 -1.63 1.96
C THR A 81 12.99 -2.31 1.41
N THR A 82 11.85 -1.63 1.42
CA THR A 82 10.58 -2.16 0.87
C THR A 82 10.67 -2.56 -0.60
N ILE A 83 11.54 -1.89 -1.38
CA ILE A 83 11.80 -2.22 -2.78
C ILE A 83 12.36 -3.65 -2.94
N ALA A 84 13.18 -4.12 -2.00
CA ALA A 84 13.74 -5.47 -2.08
C ALA A 84 12.65 -6.54 -2.17
N GLY A 85 11.56 -6.39 -1.41
CA GLY A 85 10.43 -7.32 -1.44
C GLY A 85 9.71 -7.34 -2.80
N VAL A 86 9.50 -6.15 -3.40
CA VAL A 86 8.86 -6.02 -4.72
C VAL A 86 9.74 -6.63 -5.81
N ILE A 87 11.04 -6.34 -5.79
CA ILE A 87 12.01 -6.92 -6.74
C ILE A 87 12.05 -8.44 -6.59
N LEU A 88 12.16 -8.96 -5.37
CA LEU A 88 12.18 -10.40 -5.12
C LEU A 88 10.90 -11.06 -5.64
N ALA A 89 9.73 -10.52 -5.33
CA ALA A 89 8.45 -11.06 -5.78
C ALA A 89 8.34 -11.09 -7.31
N SER A 90 8.83 -10.06 -8.01
CA SER A 90 8.82 -10.01 -9.47
C SER A 90 9.76 -11.02 -10.15
N THR A 91 10.78 -11.50 -9.41
CA THR A 91 11.74 -12.49 -9.92
C THR A 91 11.32 -13.93 -9.67
N ILE A 92 10.35 -14.21 -8.81
CA ILE A 92 9.87 -15.57 -8.56
C ILE A 92 8.95 -16.04 -9.70
N PRO A 93 9.16 -17.24 -10.28
CA PRO A 93 8.35 -17.71 -11.40
C PRO A 93 6.86 -17.85 -11.05
N PHE A 94 5.99 -17.27 -11.91
CA PHE A 94 4.53 -17.36 -11.73
C PHE A 94 3.97 -18.70 -12.18
N LYS A 95 4.47 -19.27 -13.29
CA LYS A 95 4.03 -20.57 -13.82
C LYS A 95 5.23 -21.40 -14.25
N ILE A 96 5.27 -22.66 -13.83
CA ILE A 96 6.29 -23.61 -14.25
C ILE A 96 5.63 -24.91 -14.74
N GLY A 97 5.87 -25.23 -16.02
CA GLY A 97 5.56 -26.51 -16.64
C GLY A 97 4.06 -26.80 -16.81
N LYS A 98 3.76 -28.02 -17.33
CA LYS A 98 2.40 -28.46 -17.68
C LYS A 98 1.44 -28.61 -16.47
N LYS A 99 1.94 -28.72 -15.25
CA LYS A 99 1.13 -28.91 -14.02
C LYS A 99 0.62 -27.59 -13.40
N ASN A 100 0.82 -26.44 -14.05
CA ASN A 100 0.38 -25.12 -13.57
C ASN A 100 0.77 -24.81 -12.10
N PHE A 101 1.86 -25.43 -11.60
CA PHE A 101 2.38 -25.09 -10.28
C PHE A 101 2.98 -23.69 -10.30
N SER A 102 2.55 -22.85 -9.36
CA SER A 102 3.03 -21.49 -9.21
C SER A 102 3.79 -21.36 -7.89
N PRO A 103 5.14 -21.29 -7.92
CA PRO A 103 5.94 -21.04 -6.73
C PRO A 103 5.55 -19.73 -6.03
N LEU A 104 5.29 -18.67 -6.81
CA LEU A 104 4.88 -17.38 -6.28
C LEU A 104 3.55 -17.46 -5.52
N ARG A 105 2.51 -18.12 -6.09
CA ARG A 105 1.22 -18.29 -5.39
C ARG A 105 1.33 -19.18 -4.15
N TYR A 106 2.21 -20.18 -4.19
CA TYR A 106 2.47 -21.00 -3.01
C TYR A 106 3.08 -20.17 -1.89
N LEU A 107 4.08 -19.34 -2.20
CA LEU A 107 4.72 -18.45 -1.23
C LEU A 107 3.71 -17.43 -0.68
N GLU A 108 2.93 -16.80 -1.56
CA GLU A 108 1.86 -15.86 -1.18
C GLU A 108 0.89 -16.51 -0.18
N SER A 109 0.37 -17.71 -0.49
CA SER A 109 -0.58 -18.40 0.37
C SER A 109 -0.01 -18.76 1.75
N LYS A 110 1.30 -18.92 1.86
CA LYS A 110 1.99 -19.19 3.13
C LYS A 110 2.27 -17.92 3.93
N ILE A 111 2.62 -16.82 3.27
CA ILE A 111 2.96 -15.56 3.93
C ILE A 111 1.71 -14.76 4.30
N HIS A 112 0.67 -14.82 3.48
CA HIS A 112 -0.55 -14.02 3.65
C HIS A 112 -1.18 -14.11 5.06
N PRO A 113 -1.37 -15.30 5.67
CA PRO A 113 -1.92 -15.38 7.03
C PRO A 113 -1.02 -14.69 8.07
N TRP A 114 0.29 -14.85 7.96
CA TRP A 114 1.24 -14.20 8.87
C TRP A 114 1.22 -12.68 8.71
N SER A 115 1.17 -12.20 7.47
CA SER A 115 1.06 -10.78 7.20
C SER A 115 -0.25 -10.21 7.77
N ALA A 116 -1.39 -10.84 7.47
CA ALA A 116 -2.70 -10.32 7.83
C ALA A 116 -3.02 -10.41 9.33
N PHE A 117 -2.60 -11.50 10.01
CA PHE A 117 -3.01 -11.77 11.39
C PHE A 117 -1.92 -11.51 12.44
N VAL A 118 -0.67 -11.34 12.03
CA VAL A 118 0.45 -11.11 12.96
C VAL A 118 1.13 -9.79 12.65
N ILE A 119 1.68 -9.63 11.42
CA ILE A 119 2.51 -8.48 11.09
C ILE A 119 1.69 -7.17 11.08
N LEU A 120 0.55 -7.16 10.37
CA LEU A 120 -0.28 -5.95 10.29
C LEU A 120 -0.86 -5.52 11.64
N PRO A 121 -1.41 -6.41 12.51
CA PRO A 121 -1.85 -6.03 13.84
C PRO A 121 -0.71 -5.53 14.74
N LEU A 122 0.46 -6.17 14.70
CA LEU A 122 1.63 -5.70 15.46
C LEU A 122 2.10 -4.34 14.96
N PHE A 123 2.19 -4.15 13.64
CA PHE A 123 2.54 -2.87 13.04
C PHE A 123 1.56 -1.78 13.47
N ALA A 124 0.26 -2.05 13.40
CA ALA A 124 -0.76 -1.12 13.85
C ALA A 124 -0.60 -0.79 15.34
N PHE A 125 -0.38 -1.78 16.18
CA PHE A 125 -0.20 -1.59 17.62
C PHE A 125 1.01 -0.70 17.95
N PHE A 126 2.16 -0.95 17.35
CA PHE A 126 3.38 -0.19 17.63
C PHE A 126 3.39 1.22 17.00
N ASN A 127 2.65 1.43 15.91
CA ASN A 127 2.67 2.72 15.22
C ASN A 127 1.44 3.60 15.49
N SER A 128 0.38 3.06 16.12
CA SER A 128 -0.84 3.82 16.45
C SER A 128 -0.79 4.50 17.82
N ASP A 129 0.40 4.74 18.37
CA ASP A 129 0.54 5.49 19.62
C ASP A 129 0.04 6.94 19.43
N ILE A 130 -1.23 7.14 19.76
CA ILE A 130 -1.93 8.42 19.70
C ILE A 130 -2.21 8.87 21.11
N ASN A 131 -1.60 9.98 21.51
CA ASN A 131 -1.93 10.60 22.78
C ASN A 131 -3.29 11.31 22.67
N LEU A 132 -4.35 10.67 23.21
CA LEU A 132 -5.71 11.19 23.14
C LEU A 132 -5.87 12.54 23.89
N ASP A 133 -5.03 12.81 24.88
CA ASP A 133 -5.08 14.08 25.63
C ASP A 133 -4.68 15.28 24.75
N LEU A 134 -3.90 15.04 23.69
CA LEU A 134 -3.51 16.05 22.73
C LEU A 134 -4.52 16.24 21.59
N VAL A 135 -5.53 15.36 21.50
CA VAL A 135 -6.55 15.43 20.45
C VAL A 135 -7.61 16.45 20.86
N SER A 136 -7.52 17.63 20.27
CA SER A 136 -8.53 18.70 20.42
C SER A 136 -8.94 19.22 19.04
N ILE A 137 -10.06 19.95 18.97
CA ILE A 137 -10.50 20.56 17.70
C ILE A 137 -9.43 21.51 17.17
N SER A 138 -8.74 22.21 18.06
CA SER A 138 -7.65 23.14 17.68
C SER A 138 -6.46 22.40 17.09
N THR A 139 -6.09 21.22 17.61
CA THR A 139 -4.99 20.41 17.07
C THR A 139 -5.33 19.79 15.73
N LEU A 140 -6.57 19.32 15.54
CA LEU A 140 -7.04 18.79 14.24
C LEU A 140 -7.17 19.88 13.17
N SER A 141 -7.33 21.14 13.55
CA SER A 141 -7.37 22.27 12.63
C SER A 141 -5.99 22.77 12.19
N ASN A 142 -4.91 22.22 12.76
CA ASN A 142 -3.55 22.53 12.30
C ASN A 142 -3.35 22.04 10.87
N THR A 143 -2.44 22.71 10.16
CA THR A 143 -2.21 22.49 8.71
C THR A 143 -1.91 21.02 8.37
N VAL A 144 -1.08 20.32 9.18
CA VAL A 144 -0.66 18.94 8.89
C VAL A 144 -1.81 17.95 9.05
N PRO A 145 -2.47 17.79 10.23
CA PRO A 145 -3.57 16.85 10.39
C PRO A 145 -4.75 17.16 9.47
N LEU A 146 -5.07 18.45 9.29
CA LEU A 146 -6.14 18.85 8.39
C LEU A 146 -5.82 18.49 6.94
N GLY A 147 -4.60 18.72 6.47
CA GLY A 147 -4.14 18.35 5.14
C GLY A 147 -4.23 16.84 4.91
N ILE A 148 -3.83 16.02 5.89
CA ILE A 148 -3.93 14.56 5.83
C ILE A 148 -5.41 14.13 5.77
N MET A 149 -6.25 14.67 6.65
CA MET A 149 -7.69 14.36 6.65
C MET A 149 -8.34 14.70 5.31
N LEU A 150 -8.09 15.89 4.77
CA LEU A 150 -8.62 16.30 3.47
C LEU A 150 -8.08 15.43 2.34
N GLY A 151 -6.81 15.06 2.38
CA GLY A 151 -6.20 14.12 1.42
C GLY A 151 -6.88 12.76 1.41
N LEU A 152 -7.16 12.19 2.58
CA LEU A 152 -7.81 10.88 2.71
C LEU A 152 -9.30 10.94 2.39
N VAL A 153 -10.03 11.96 2.88
CA VAL A 153 -11.49 12.06 2.76
C VAL A 153 -11.94 12.65 1.42
N LEU A 154 -11.16 13.55 0.84
CA LEU A 154 -11.51 14.21 -0.44
C LEU A 154 -10.52 13.86 -1.55
N GLY A 155 -9.22 13.94 -1.29
CA GLY A 155 -8.19 13.78 -2.31
C GLY A 155 -8.24 12.39 -2.98
N LYS A 156 -8.18 11.31 -2.20
CA LYS A 156 -8.27 9.95 -2.74
C LYS A 156 -9.60 9.66 -3.43
N PRO A 157 -10.78 9.92 -2.84
CA PRO A 157 -12.05 9.67 -3.51
C PRO A 157 -12.25 10.47 -4.79
N ILE A 158 -11.89 11.74 -4.79
CA ILE A 158 -12.01 12.59 -5.98
C ILE A 158 -11.03 12.12 -7.07
N GLY A 159 -9.77 11.87 -6.72
CA GLY A 159 -8.74 11.42 -7.66
C GLY A 159 -9.13 10.11 -8.34
N ILE A 160 -9.48 9.09 -7.55
CA ILE A 160 -9.85 7.76 -8.07
C ILE A 160 -11.11 7.86 -8.93
N SER A 161 -12.15 8.53 -8.44
CA SER A 161 -13.44 8.65 -9.17
C SER A 161 -13.29 9.45 -10.45
N ALA A 162 -12.55 10.58 -10.41
CA ALA A 162 -12.37 11.43 -11.57
C ALA A 162 -11.56 10.74 -12.66
N ILE A 163 -10.43 10.09 -12.30
CA ILE A 163 -9.60 9.36 -13.27
C ILE A 163 -10.38 8.19 -13.87
N THR A 164 -11.10 7.42 -13.05
CA THR A 164 -11.92 6.30 -13.55
C THR A 164 -13.03 6.81 -14.47
N TYR A 165 -13.72 7.89 -14.10
CA TYR A 165 -14.74 8.51 -14.95
C TYR A 165 -14.17 8.98 -16.29
N MET A 166 -13.02 9.67 -16.27
CA MET A 166 -12.34 10.10 -17.51
C MET A 166 -11.92 8.91 -18.38
N ALA A 167 -11.36 7.86 -17.79
CA ALA A 167 -10.97 6.66 -18.53
C ALA A 167 -12.16 6.00 -19.24
N VAL A 168 -13.32 5.93 -18.59
CA VAL A 168 -14.55 5.43 -19.20
C VAL A 168 -15.07 6.38 -20.29
N LYS A 169 -15.10 7.68 -20.01
CA LYS A 169 -15.58 8.70 -20.96
C LYS A 169 -14.76 8.76 -22.25
N PHE A 170 -13.44 8.56 -22.17
CA PHE A 170 -12.55 8.50 -23.31
C PHE A 170 -12.47 7.11 -23.96
N ASN A 171 -13.34 6.18 -23.57
CA ASN A 171 -13.36 4.79 -24.07
C ASN A 171 -12.02 4.03 -23.91
N LEU A 172 -11.21 4.42 -22.92
CA LEU A 172 -9.97 3.70 -22.57
C LEU A 172 -10.26 2.39 -21.85
N CYS A 173 -11.39 2.32 -21.14
CA CYS A 173 -11.88 1.10 -20.49
C CYS A 173 -13.40 1.10 -20.42
N ASN A 174 -13.98 -0.11 -20.26
CA ASN A 174 -15.41 -0.29 -20.04
C ASN A 174 -15.67 -0.73 -18.61
N LEU A 175 -16.67 -0.15 -17.96
CA LEU A 175 -17.16 -0.65 -16.69
C LEU A 175 -17.90 -1.98 -16.91
N PRO A 176 -17.65 -3.01 -16.06
CA PRO A 176 -18.49 -4.20 -16.05
C PRO A 176 -19.98 -3.83 -15.86
N SER A 177 -20.88 -4.56 -16.52
CA SER A 177 -22.34 -4.30 -16.47
C SER A 177 -22.94 -4.30 -15.05
N SER A 178 -22.25 -4.92 -14.11
CA SER A 178 -22.64 -5.00 -12.69
C SER A 178 -22.12 -3.84 -11.81
N ILE A 179 -21.42 -2.86 -12.38
CA ILE A 179 -20.81 -1.73 -11.63
C ILE A 179 -21.27 -0.42 -12.23
N THR A 180 -21.63 0.52 -11.38
CA THR A 180 -21.93 1.91 -11.73
C THR A 180 -20.85 2.85 -11.23
N ILE A 181 -20.85 4.08 -11.74
CA ILE A 181 -19.91 5.12 -11.26
C ILE A 181 -20.10 5.45 -9.77
N TYR A 182 -21.34 5.30 -9.27
CA TYR A 182 -21.63 5.51 -7.85
C TYR A 182 -20.99 4.43 -6.96
N ASP A 183 -20.89 3.19 -7.46
CA ASP A 183 -20.18 2.10 -6.76
C ASP A 183 -18.70 2.39 -6.69
N ILE A 184 -18.13 2.97 -7.77
CA ILE A 184 -16.75 3.44 -7.82
C ILE A 184 -16.51 4.54 -6.77
N ILE A 185 -17.41 5.52 -6.66
CA ILE A 185 -17.32 6.58 -5.65
C ILE A 185 -17.32 5.97 -4.23
N GLY A 186 -18.23 5.04 -3.95
CA GLY A 186 -18.27 4.38 -2.64
C GLY A 186 -16.99 3.62 -2.30
N VAL A 187 -16.43 2.89 -3.28
CA VAL A 187 -15.15 2.19 -3.13
C VAL A 187 -13.98 3.17 -2.99
N SER A 188 -14.01 4.29 -3.72
CA SER A 188 -12.97 5.33 -3.63
C SER A 188 -12.87 5.93 -2.23
N PHE A 189 -14.00 6.10 -1.54
CA PHE A 189 -14.01 6.47 -0.13
C PHE A 189 -13.42 5.36 0.76
N LEU A 190 -13.69 4.09 0.50
CA LEU A 190 -13.04 3.00 1.26
C LEU A 190 -11.53 2.99 1.04
N CYS A 191 -11.03 3.35 -0.15
CA CYS A 191 -9.60 3.53 -0.42
C CYS A 191 -8.99 4.71 0.34
N GLY A 192 -9.81 5.64 0.84
CA GLY A 192 -9.39 6.70 1.75
C GLY A 192 -9.06 6.21 3.18
N ILE A 193 -9.32 4.94 3.51
CA ILE A 193 -8.84 4.32 4.76
C ILE A 193 -7.34 4.06 4.59
N GLY A 194 -6.52 5.04 4.96
CA GLY A 194 -5.07 4.99 4.76
C GLY A 194 -4.32 4.25 5.85
N PHE A 195 -4.92 4.05 7.00
CA PHE A 195 -4.38 3.65 8.30
C PHE A 195 -2.92 3.12 8.29
N THR A 196 -2.67 1.87 7.88
CA THR A 196 -1.33 1.27 7.95
C THR A 196 -0.33 1.93 7.02
N MET A 197 -0.69 2.18 5.77
CA MET A 197 0.21 2.77 4.78
C MET A 197 0.47 4.26 5.07
N SER A 198 -0.57 4.98 5.52
CA SER A 198 -0.41 6.37 5.94
C SER A 198 0.47 6.51 7.19
N LEU A 199 0.34 5.59 8.18
CA LEU A 199 1.22 5.57 9.35
C LEU A 199 2.66 5.23 8.96
N PHE A 200 2.87 4.35 7.98
CA PHE A 200 4.20 4.01 7.49
C PHE A 200 4.88 5.21 6.80
N ILE A 201 4.15 5.93 5.94
CA ILE A 201 4.66 7.15 5.31
C ILE A 201 4.92 8.23 6.37
N ASP A 202 4.06 8.34 7.37
CA ASP A 202 4.20 9.27 8.49
C ASP A 202 5.50 9.06 9.27
N THR A 203 5.85 7.81 9.56
CA THR A 203 7.09 7.48 10.27
C THR A 203 8.34 7.85 9.47
N LEU A 204 8.26 7.87 8.14
CA LEU A 204 9.36 8.29 7.26
C LEU A 204 9.42 9.80 7.06
N ALA A 205 8.24 10.45 7.01
CA ALA A 205 8.14 11.89 6.76
C ALA A 205 8.51 12.73 7.98
N PHE A 206 8.31 12.18 9.18
CA PHE A 206 8.55 12.86 10.46
C PHE A 206 9.59 12.10 11.28
N GLU A 207 10.80 11.92 10.74
CA GLU A 207 11.91 11.37 11.52
C GLU A 207 12.26 12.25 12.72
N PRO A 208 12.55 11.66 13.90
CA PRO A 208 12.83 12.42 15.11
C PRO A 208 14.18 13.12 15.02
N VAL A 209 14.20 14.36 14.51
CA VAL A 209 15.43 15.18 14.48
C VAL A 209 15.66 15.93 15.79
N ASN A 210 14.61 16.22 16.58
CA ASN A 210 14.63 16.84 17.93
C ASN A 210 13.26 16.70 18.59
N ASP A 211 13.13 17.02 19.88
CA ASP A 211 11.87 16.90 20.66
C ASP A 211 10.65 17.60 20.04
N MET A 212 10.84 18.63 19.20
CA MET A 212 9.75 19.29 18.46
C MET A 212 9.09 18.42 17.40
N VAL A 213 9.77 17.41 16.88
CA VAL A 213 9.25 16.51 15.83
C VAL A 213 8.22 15.56 16.40
N ASN A 214 8.32 15.21 17.69
CA ASN A 214 7.33 14.34 18.36
C ASN A 214 5.92 14.95 18.34
N PHE A 215 5.78 16.27 18.42
CA PHE A 215 4.48 16.93 18.30
C PHE A 215 3.92 16.86 16.89
N GLY A 216 4.75 17.08 15.87
CA GLY A 216 4.33 16.99 14.46
C GLY A 216 3.80 15.58 14.12
N GLN A 217 4.52 14.55 14.54
CA GLN A 217 4.14 13.15 14.32
C GLN A 217 2.86 12.74 15.08
N GLN A 218 2.66 13.22 16.30
CA GLN A 218 1.44 12.96 17.06
C GLN A 218 0.22 13.63 16.42
N TYR A 219 0.39 14.83 15.87
CA TYR A 219 -0.69 15.53 15.17
C TYR A 219 -1.02 14.87 13.83
N SER A 220 -0.03 14.42 13.06
CA SER A 220 -0.26 13.71 11.79
C SER A 220 -0.98 12.38 12.01
N LYS A 221 -0.59 11.58 13.01
CA LYS A 221 -1.27 10.34 13.39
C LYS A 221 -2.74 10.55 13.71
N SER A 222 -3.08 11.64 14.43
CA SER A 222 -4.49 11.97 14.71
C SER A 222 -5.27 12.27 13.41
N GLY A 223 -4.67 13.02 12.48
CA GLY A 223 -5.24 13.29 11.16
C GLY A 223 -5.49 12.01 10.34
N ILE A 224 -4.53 11.06 10.36
CA ILE A 224 -4.67 9.76 9.70
C ILE A 224 -5.83 8.97 10.29
N PHE A 225 -5.92 8.91 11.62
CA PHE A 225 -6.95 8.14 12.32
C PHE A 225 -8.36 8.68 12.03
N PHE A 226 -8.59 9.97 12.26
CA PHE A 226 -9.90 10.59 12.00
C PHE A 226 -10.25 10.62 10.51
N GLY A 227 -9.30 10.91 9.63
CA GLY A 227 -9.51 10.87 8.19
C GLY A 227 -9.91 9.48 7.70
N SER A 228 -9.25 8.43 8.20
CA SER A 228 -9.57 7.04 7.86
C SER A 228 -10.96 6.63 8.35
N ILE A 229 -11.35 6.99 9.57
CA ILE A 229 -12.69 6.71 10.12
C ILE A 229 -13.77 7.41 9.30
N VAL A 230 -13.62 8.71 9.06
CA VAL A 230 -14.61 9.49 8.30
C VAL A 230 -14.76 8.94 6.89
N SER A 231 -13.66 8.68 6.20
CA SER A 231 -13.66 8.11 4.85
C SER A 231 -14.32 6.73 4.82
N GLY A 232 -14.01 5.86 5.81
CA GLY A 232 -14.62 4.54 5.94
C GLY A 232 -16.13 4.59 6.17
N ILE A 233 -16.61 5.49 7.05
CA ILE A 233 -18.04 5.67 7.33
C ILE A 233 -18.78 6.15 6.07
N ILE A 234 -18.26 7.16 5.38
CA ILE A 234 -18.87 7.69 4.14
C ILE A 234 -18.92 6.58 3.08
N GLY A 235 -17.82 5.87 2.83
CA GLY A 235 -17.75 4.77 1.87
C GLY A 235 -18.76 3.67 2.18
N TYR A 236 -18.85 3.27 3.46
CA TYR A 236 -19.83 2.29 3.92
C TYR A 236 -21.28 2.74 3.68
N ILE A 237 -21.61 3.98 4.01
CA ILE A 237 -22.98 4.52 3.84
C ILE A 237 -23.34 4.53 2.35
N ILE A 238 -22.46 5.03 1.47
CA ILE A 238 -22.70 5.09 0.03
C ILE A 238 -22.98 3.68 -0.53
N LEU A 239 -22.11 2.72 -0.23
CA LEU A 239 -22.25 1.34 -0.70
C LEU A 239 -23.50 0.66 -0.12
N LYS A 240 -23.83 0.89 1.16
CA LYS A 240 -25.01 0.32 1.80
C LYS A 240 -26.31 0.81 1.18
N ILE A 241 -26.41 2.12 0.88
CA ILE A 241 -27.58 2.72 0.21
C ILE A 241 -27.74 2.14 -1.19
N ARG A 242 -26.62 1.95 -1.89
CA ARG A 242 -26.61 1.44 -3.26
C ARG A 242 -27.06 -0.01 -3.36
N ILE A 243 -26.48 -0.89 -2.54
CA ILE A 243 -26.82 -2.31 -2.50
C ILE A 243 -28.29 -2.54 -2.12
N ARG A 244 -28.89 -1.63 -1.37
CA ARG A 244 -30.31 -1.73 -0.97
C ARG A 244 -31.28 -1.37 -2.10
N LYS A 245 -30.82 -0.66 -3.13
CA LYS A 245 -31.63 -0.31 -4.32
C LYS A 245 -31.64 -1.40 -5.39
N ASP A 246 -30.67 -2.32 -5.35
CA ASP A 246 -30.53 -3.41 -6.32
C ASP A 246 -31.15 -4.73 -5.81
N VAL A 247 -31.84 -4.72 -4.66
CA VAL A 247 -32.68 -5.77 -4.06
C VAL A 247 -34.14 -5.34 -4.08
#